data_f6f8b0e36b1064e7dd1590437922d3c5
#
_entry.id   f6f8b0e36b1064e7dd1590437922d3c5
#
_cell.length_a   1.000
_cell.length_b   1.000
_cell.length_c   1.000
_cell.angle_alpha   90.00
_cell.angle_beta   90.00
_cell.angle_gamma   90.00
#
_symmetry.space_group_name_H-M   'P 1'
#
loop_
_entity.id
_entity.type
_entity.pdbx_description
1 polymer ?
#
loop_
_entity_poly.entity_id
_entity_poly.type
_entity_poly.pdbx_seq_one_letter_code
_entity_poly.pdbx_strand_id
1 'polypeptide(L)'
;MTRILVVDNYDSFVYTLNGYVQQLGAETDVVRNDAFPESEIADRLAEYDGVLLSPGPGTPADAGVSIATVHAAIEAETPLLGVCLGHQAIAEALGATVTHAEELMHGKTSQVDHDDSVLFAGVPHPFTATRYHSLAIVDGTVPEELTVTARTGGGVIMGVQHRDHPVYGVQFHPESVLTEGGYRMVGNWLETAGLDGAVERADGLGPLIAAHRG
;
A
#
# COMPACT_ATOMS: atom_id res chain seq x y z
N MET A 1 13.85 10.49 -13.99
CA MET A 1 12.39 10.55 -13.84
C MET A 1 12.01 9.30 -13.09
N THR A 2 11.33 9.43 -11.96
CA THR A 2 11.06 8.30 -11.07
C THR A 2 10.05 7.35 -11.71
N ARG A 3 10.43 6.08 -11.84
CA ARG A 3 9.62 5.02 -12.47
C ARG A 3 9.15 4.02 -11.42
N ILE A 4 7.87 3.72 -11.42
CA ILE A 4 7.22 2.81 -10.47
C ILE A 4 6.65 1.60 -11.21
N LEU A 5 7.04 0.41 -10.75
CA LEU A 5 6.39 -0.83 -11.16
C LEU A 5 5.09 -1.00 -10.34
N VAL A 6 3.96 -1.14 -11.00
CA VAL A 6 2.68 -1.44 -10.35
C VAL A 6 2.31 -2.89 -10.66
N VAL A 7 2.35 -3.74 -9.63
CA VAL A 7 1.90 -5.14 -9.73
C VAL A 7 0.40 -5.17 -9.47
N ASP A 8 -0.37 -5.43 -10.52
CA ASP A 8 -1.83 -5.51 -10.49
C ASP A 8 -2.31 -6.89 -10.05
N ASN A 9 -2.88 -6.96 -8.86
CA ASN A 9 -3.49 -8.17 -8.29
C ASN A 9 -4.94 -8.39 -8.78
N TYR A 10 -5.26 -7.99 -10.01
CA TYR A 10 -6.60 -8.12 -10.60
C TYR A 10 -7.66 -7.28 -9.87
N ASP A 11 -7.28 -6.08 -9.44
CA ASP A 11 -8.16 -5.18 -8.72
C ASP A 11 -8.77 -4.10 -9.61
N SER A 12 -10.04 -3.78 -9.36
CA SER A 12 -10.74 -2.71 -10.09
C SER A 12 -10.26 -1.29 -9.70
N PHE A 13 -9.62 -1.13 -8.55
CA PHE A 13 -9.12 0.17 -8.05
C PHE A 13 -7.66 0.43 -8.42
N VAL A 14 -6.95 -0.53 -9.05
CA VAL A 14 -5.55 -0.35 -9.43
C VAL A 14 -5.31 0.89 -10.27
N TYR A 15 -6.21 1.20 -11.21
CA TYR A 15 -6.08 2.37 -12.07
C TYR A 15 -6.31 3.70 -11.33
N THR A 16 -7.13 3.72 -10.29
CA THR A 16 -7.31 4.90 -9.44
C THR A 16 -6.04 5.15 -8.63
N LEU A 17 -5.49 4.11 -8.01
CA LEU A 17 -4.24 4.17 -7.27
C LEU A 17 -3.06 4.56 -8.17
N ASN A 18 -2.95 3.95 -9.36
CA ASN A 18 -1.99 4.32 -10.39
C ASN A 18 -2.13 5.79 -10.80
N GLY A 19 -3.37 6.27 -10.93
CA GLY A 19 -3.65 7.68 -11.22
C GLY A 19 -3.10 8.63 -10.16
N TYR A 20 -3.13 8.26 -8.88
CA TYR A 20 -2.51 9.04 -7.81
C TYR A 20 -1.00 9.15 -7.99
N VAL A 21 -0.35 8.01 -8.27
CA VAL A 21 1.11 7.94 -8.49
C VAL A 21 1.51 8.84 -9.67
N GLN A 22 0.77 8.79 -10.78
CA GLN A 22 1.03 9.61 -11.97
C GLN A 22 0.76 11.09 -11.74
N GLN A 23 -0.32 11.45 -11.03
CA GLN A 23 -0.64 12.85 -10.70
C GLN A 23 0.42 13.47 -9.78
N LEU A 24 1.07 12.66 -8.96
CA LEU A 24 2.21 13.07 -8.13
C LEU A 24 3.52 13.14 -8.91
N GLY A 25 3.56 12.77 -10.19
CA GLY A 25 4.66 13.03 -11.12
C GLY A 25 5.57 11.84 -11.42
N ALA A 26 5.25 10.62 -10.97
CA ALA A 26 5.98 9.42 -11.35
C ALA A 26 5.50 8.85 -12.69
N GLU A 27 6.39 8.16 -13.40
CA GLU A 27 6.03 7.26 -14.50
C GLU A 27 5.70 5.88 -13.96
N THR A 28 4.76 5.18 -14.57
CA THR A 28 4.31 3.86 -14.09
C THR A 28 4.20 2.85 -15.20
N ASP A 29 4.60 1.62 -14.91
CA ASP A 29 4.28 0.45 -15.72
C ASP A 29 3.39 -0.49 -14.90
N VAL A 30 2.18 -0.75 -15.39
CA VAL A 30 1.22 -1.65 -14.74
C VAL A 30 1.32 -3.02 -15.36
N VAL A 31 1.64 -4.03 -14.54
CA VAL A 31 1.75 -5.43 -14.98
C VAL A 31 0.92 -6.33 -14.08
N ARG A 32 0.33 -7.38 -14.65
CA ARG A 32 -0.41 -8.38 -13.87
C ARG A 32 0.53 -9.20 -13.00
N ASN A 33 0.05 -9.63 -11.85
CA ASN A 33 0.82 -10.42 -10.88
C ASN A 33 1.24 -11.82 -11.38
N ASP A 34 0.76 -12.24 -12.53
CA ASP A 34 1.07 -13.49 -13.21
C ASP A 34 1.71 -13.27 -14.60
N ALA A 35 2.07 -12.04 -14.94
CA ALA A 35 2.61 -11.69 -16.26
C ALA A 35 4.03 -12.23 -16.50
N PHE A 36 4.73 -12.63 -15.45
CA PHE A 36 6.09 -13.15 -15.51
C PHE A 36 6.40 -14.08 -14.33
N PRO A 37 7.37 -14.99 -14.47
CA PRO A 37 7.74 -15.89 -13.39
C PRO A 37 8.53 -15.14 -12.29
N GLU A 38 8.50 -15.68 -11.07
CA GLU A 38 9.23 -15.13 -9.90
C GLU A 38 10.74 -14.94 -10.18
N SER A 39 11.35 -15.80 -10.99
CA SER A 39 12.77 -15.72 -11.33
C SER A 39 13.17 -14.44 -12.10
N GLU A 40 12.21 -13.71 -12.67
CA GLU A 40 12.47 -12.45 -13.38
C GLU A 40 12.30 -11.20 -12.49
N ILE A 41 11.81 -11.35 -11.25
CA ILE A 41 11.45 -10.20 -10.41
C ILE A 41 12.64 -9.31 -10.12
N ALA A 42 13.78 -9.88 -9.73
CA ALA A 42 14.98 -9.10 -9.38
C ALA A 42 15.47 -8.26 -10.56
N ASP A 43 15.52 -8.85 -11.76
CA ASP A 43 15.94 -8.13 -12.98
C ASP A 43 14.95 -7.01 -13.33
N ARG A 44 13.66 -7.25 -13.14
CA ARG A 44 12.63 -6.23 -13.39
C ARG A 44 12.71 -5.10 -12.39
N LEU A 45 12.83 -5.38 -11.08
CA LEU A 45 12.94 -4.33 -10.06
C LEU A 45 14.14 -3.42 -10.30
N ALA A 46 15.22 -3.91 -10.88
CA ALA A 46 16.39 -3.11 -11.19
C ALA A 46 16.12 -1.98 -12.23
N GLU A 47 14.99 -2.01 -12.94
CA GLU A 47 14.58 -0.98 -13.90
C GLU A 47 13.69 0.12 -13.29
N TYR A 48 13.32 0.00 -12.00
CA TYR A 48 12.38 0.88 -11.31
C TYR A 48 12.95 1.44 -10.01
N ASP A 49 12.47 2.62 -9.65
CA ASP A 49 12.84 3.31 -8.41
C ASP A 49 11.96 2.92 -7.22
N GLY A 50 10.86 2.23 -7.49
CA GLY A 50 9.94 1.72 -6.47
C GLY A 50 8.92 0.75 -7.05
N VAL A 51 8.24 0.00 -6.16
CA VAL A 51 7.20 -0.95 -6.55
C VAL A 51 5.95 -0.80 -5.69
N LEU A 52 4.80 -0.84 -6.34
CA LEU A 52 3.48 -0.81 -5.72
C LEU A 52 2.79 -2.18 -5.91
N LEU A 53 2.43 -2.83 -4.81
CA LEU A 53 1.57 -4.01 -4.83
C LEU A 53 0.13 -3.57 -4.63
N SER A 54 -0.73 -3.78 -5.62
CA SER A 54 -2.10 -3.32 -5.60
C SER A 54 -2.99 -4.11 -4.64
N PRO A 55 -4.18 -3.60 -4.31
CA PRO A 55 -5.28 -4.43 -3.81
C PRO A 55 -5.57 -5.59 -4.75
N GLY A 56 -6.37 -6.55 -4.31
CA GLY A 56 -6.83 -7.65 -5.13
C GLY A 56 -7.72 -8.63 -4.37
N PRO A 57 -8.38 -9.55 -5.06
CA PRO A 57 -9.16 -10.61 -4.47
C PRO A 57 -8.27 -11.76 -3.95
N GLY A 58 -8.85 -12.63 -3.13
CA GLY A 58 -8.21 -13.86 -2.66
C GLY A 58 -7.27 -13.67 -1.48
N THR A 59 -6.21 -14.44 -1.45
CA THR A 59 -5.20 -14.45 -0.39
C THR A 59 -3.83 -14.05 -0.92
N PRO A 60 -2.90 -13.60 -0.08
CA PRO A 60 -1.54 -13.29 -0.52
C PRO A 60 -0.84 -14.48 -1.20
N ALA A 61 -1.09 -15.70 -0.73
CA ALA A 61 -0.52 -16.91 -1.33
C ALA A 61 -1.01 -17.16 -2.78
N ASP A 62 -2.19 -16.64 -3.13
CA ASP A 62 -2.77 -16.73 -4.48
C ASP A 62 -2.47 -15.50 -5.34
N ALA A 63 -1.69 -14.54 -4.82
CA ALA A 63 -1.42 -13.23 -5.47
C ALA A 63 -0.19 -13.27 -6.41
N GLY A 64 0.04 -14.39 -7.09
CA GLY A 64 1.12 -14.52 -8.07
C GLY A 64 2.47 -14.14 -7.50
N VAL A 65 3.17 -13.21 -8.15
CA VAL A 65 4.51 -12.79 -7.77
C VAL A 65 4.57 -11.86 -6.55
N SER A 66 3.45 -11.51 -5.91
CA SER A 66 3.42 -10.46 -4.87
C SER A 66 4.34 -10.75 -3.68
N ILE A 67 4.30 -11.97 -3.11
CA ILE A 67 5.18 -12.34 -1.98
C ILE A 67 6.65 -12.34 -2.41
N ALA A 68 6.97 -12.92 -3.56
CA ALA A 68 8.34 -12.93 -4.08
C ALA A 68 8.85 -11.52 -4.39
N THR A 69 7.96 -10.61 -4.82
CA THR A 69 8.30 -9.19 -5.01
C THR A 69 8.70 -8.50 -3.70
N VAL A 70 8.04 -8.83 -2.57
CA VAL A 70 8.43 -8.28 -1.26
C VAL A 70 9.86 -8.70 -0.91
N HIS A 71 10.20 -9.99 -1.04
CA HIS A 71 11.56 -10.46 -0.78
C HIS A 71 12.59 -9.80 -1.67
N ALA A 72 12.32 -9.71 -2.97
CA ALA A 72 13.22 -9.06 -3.92
C ALA A 72 13.40 -7.56 -3.64
N ALA A 73 12.34 -6.86 -3.23
CA ALA A 73 12.40 -5.45 -2.87
C ALA A 73 13.24 -5.20 -1.61
N ILE A 74 13.13 -6.09 -0.60
CA ILE A 74 13.96 -6.04 0.61
C ILE A 74 15.42 -6.26 0.24
N GLU A 75 15.74 -7.28 -0.56
CA GLU A 75 17.10 -7.60 -0.97
C GLU A 75 17.75 -6.49 -1.80
N ALA A 76 16.98 -5.85 -2.67
CA ALA A 76 17.43 -4.76 -3.54
C ALA A 76 17.31 -3.37 -2.90
N GLU A 77 16.80 -3.26 -1.67
CA GLU A 77 16.45 -1.99 -1.00
C GLU A 77 15.51 -1.10 -1.82
N THR A 78 14.68 -1.71 -2.66
CA THR A 78 13.72 -1.00 -3.50
C THR A 78 12.52 -0.58 -2.68
N PRO A 79 12.14 0.72 -2.64
CA PRO A 79 10.96 1.20 -1.94
C PRO A 79 9.67 0.49 -2.41
N LEU A 80 8.94 -0.10 -1.46
CA LEU A 80 7.73 -0.86 -1.73
C LEU A 80 6.55 -0.32 -0.93
N LEU A 81 5.42 -0.11 -1.60
CA LEU A 81 4.12 0.13 -0.98
C LEU A 81 3.16 -1.00 -1.30
N GLY A 82 2.64 -1.68 -0.28
CA GLY A 82 1.58 -2.68 -0.41
C GLY A 82 0.24 -2.13 0.07
N VAL A 83 -0.80 -2.24 -0.76
CA VAL A 83 -2.16 -1.79 -0.45
C VAL A 83 -3.10 -2.98 -0.37
N CYS A 84 -3.85 -3.11 0.72
CA CYS A 84 -4.81 -4.16 1.02
C CYS A 84 -4.22 -5.57 0.86
N LEU A 85 -4.41 -6.26 -0.25
CA LEU A 85 -3.76 -7.56 -0.52
C LEU A 85 -2.24 -7.44 -0.55
N GLY A 86 -1.69 -6.34 -1.09
CA GLY A 86 -0.25 -6.06 -1.07
C GLY A 86 0.30 -5.88 0.36
N HIS A 87 -0.43 -5.24 1.26
CA HIS A 87 -0.10 -5.15 2.69
C HIS A 87 -0.07 -6.54 3.36
N GLN A 88 -1.04 -7.38 3.04
CA GLN A 88 -1.09 -8.75 3.54
C GLN A 88 0.06 -9.59 2.98
N ALA A 89 0.46 -9.38 1.72
CA ALA A 89 1.62 -10.04 1.12
C ALA A 89 2.93 -9.66 1.82
N ILE A 90 3.09 -8.41 2.25
CA ILE A 90 4.23 -7.99 3.08
C ILE A 90 4.26 -8.78 4.39
N ALA A 91 3.12 -8.89 5.06
CA ALA A 91 3.01 -9.59 6.33
C ALA A 91 3.34 -11.08 6.20
N GLU A 92 2.76 -11.80 5.22
CA GLU A 92 3.04 -13.21 4.97
C GLU A 92 4.47 -13.47 4.52
N ALA A 93 5.04 -12.61 3.67
CA ALA A 93 6.43 -12.71 3.23
C ALA A 93 7.41 -12.74 4.41
N LEU A 94 7.09 -12.01 5.49
CA LEU A 94 7.91 -11.92 6.69
C LEU A 94 7.46 -12.86 7.82
N GLY A 95 6.49 -13.76 7.54
CA GLY A 95 6.10 -14.83 8.47
C GLY A 95 4.94 -14.49 9.41
N ALA A 96 4.29 -13.34 9.26
CA ALA A 96 3.05 -13.06 9.97
C ALA A 96 1.89 -13.91 9.42
N THR A 97 0.87 -14.13 10.23
CA THR A 97 -0.34 -14.83 9.81
C THR A 97 -1.39 -13.84 9.35
N VAL A 98 -1.96 -14.09 8.16
CA VAL A 98 -3.13 -13.38 7.64
C VAL A 98 -4.34 -14.32 7.67
N THR A 99 -5.45 -13.89 8.27
CA THR A 99 -6.66 -14.70 8.37
C THR A 99 -7.91 -13.83 8.32
N HIS A 100 -9.08 -14.47 8.35
CA HIS A 100 -10.34 -13.74 8.34
C HIS A 100 -10.43 -12.75 9.49
N ALA A 101 -10.76 -11.50 9.15
CA ALA A 101 -11.07 -10.47 10.13
C ALA A 101 -12.35 -10.83 10.89
N GLU A 102 -12.44 -10.42 12.15
CA GLU A 102 -13.64 -10.65 12.96
C GLU A 102 -14.88 -9.99 12.35
N GLU A 103 -14.71 -8.90 11.60
CA GLU A 103 -15.76 -8.19 10.88
C GLU A 103 -15.46 -8.11 9.38
N LEU A 104 -16.45 -8.49 8.55
CA LEU A 104 -16.39 -8.25 7.13
C LEU A 104 -16.54 -6.75 6.84
N MET A 105 -15.53 -6.15 6.24
CA MET A 105 -15.53 -4.75 5.84
C MET A 105 -15.65 -4.62 4.33
N HIS A 106 -16.75 -4.00 3.88
CA HIS A 106 -16.99 -3.73 2.47
C HIS A 106 -17.53 -2.33 2.29
N GLY A 107 -16.66 -1.40 1.87
CA GLY A 107 -17.02 0.01 1.67
C GLY A 107 -17.38 0.77 2.95
N LYS A 108 -16.97 0.28 4.11
CA LYS A 108 -17.17 0.95 5.39
C LYS A 108 -15.96 1.80 5.75
N THR A 109 -16.19 2.89 6.44
CA THR A 109 -15.12 3.73 7.00
C THR A 109 -14.82 3.37 8.45
N SER A 110 -13.57 3.57 8.86
CA SER A 110 -13.12 3.48 10.25
C SER A 110 -12.20 4.63 10.59
N GLN A 111 -12.19 5.02 11.87
CA GLN A 111 -11.16 5.90 12.39
C GLN A 111 -9.88 5.07 12.60
N VAL A 112 -8.76 5.60 12.14
CA VAL A 112 -7.45 4.96 12.20
C VAL A 112 -6.51 5.89 12.96
N ASP A 113 -5.88 5.35 13.99
CA ASP A 113 -4.80 5.99 14.72
C ASP A 113 -3.45 5.51 14.13
N HIS A 114 -2.46 6.40 14.03
CA HIS A 114 -1.13 6.11 13.49
C HIS A 114 -0.02 6.72 14.37
N ASP A 115 1.23 6.34 14.11
CA ASP A 115 2.40 6.72 14.90
C ASP A 115 3.25 7.86 14.28
N ASP A 116 2.70 8.60 13.32
CA ASP A 116 3.41 9.65 12.54
C ASP A 116 4.68 9.16 11.83
N SER A 117 4.79 7.84 11.56
CA SER A 117 5.88 7.27 10.77
C SER A 117 5.91 7.83 9.33
N VAL A 118 6.95 7.46 8.58
CA VAL A 118 7.23 8.01 7.24
C VAL A 118 5.98 8.12 6.37
N LEU A 119 5.20 7.03 6.27
CA LEU A 119 4.02 7.01 5.41
C LEU A 119 2.92 7.98 5.88
N PHE A 120 2.79 8.17 7.19
CA PHE A 120 1.73 8.98 7.80
C PHE A 120 2.12 10.42 8.12
N ALA A 121 3.34 10.84 7.78
CA ALA A 121 3.80 12.20 8.04
C ALA A 121 2.86 13.26 7.42
N GLY A 122 2.27 14.10 8.26
CA GLY A 122 1.32 15.15 7.85
C GLY A 122 -0.09 14.67 7.47
N VAL A 123 -0.41 13.41 7.74
CA VAL A 123 -1.78 12.89 7.66
C VAL A 123 -2.56 13.29 8.92
N PRO A 124 -3.87 13.61 8.86
CA PRO A 124 -4.66 13.88 10.06
C PRO A 124 -4.58 12.72 11.07
N HIS A 125 -4.62 13.02 12.36
CA HIS A 125 -4.57 12.02 13.43
C HIS A 125 -5.69 12.25 14.46
N PRO A 126 -6.67 11.32 14.62
CA PRO A 126 -6.94 10.18 13.75
C PRO A 126 -7.45 10.61 12.37
N PHE A 127 -7.46 9.68 11.40
CA PHE A 127 -8.03 9.91 10.07
C PHE A 127 -9.08 8.87 9.71
N THR A 128 -9.97 9.24 8.79
CA THR A 128 -10.98 8.33 8.24
C THR A 128 -10.38 7.52 7.11
N ALA A 129 -10.51 6.19 7.16
CA ALA A 129 -10.07 5.28 6.09
C ALA A 129 -11.20 4.36 5.62
N THR A 130 -11.26 4.13 4.31
CA THR A 130 -12.19 3.18 3.68
C THR A 130 -11.60 1.78 3.66
N ARG A 131 -12.39 0.79 4.03
CA ARG A 131 -12.00 -0.61 4.17
C ARG A 131 -12.86 -1.50 3.28
N TYR A 132 -12.19 -2.42 2.55
CA TYR A 132 -12.83 -3.42 1.65
C TYR A 132 -12.31 -4.83 1.90
N HIS A 133 -11.73 -5.14 3.06
CA HIS A 133 -11.04 -6.38 3.31
C HIS A 133 -11.85 -7.36 4.16
N SER A 134 -11.69 -8.65 3.88
CA SER A 134 -12.18 -9.77 4.68
C SER A 134 -11.05 -10.46 5.47
N LEU A 135 -9.80 -10.19 5.12
CA LEU A 135 -8.62 -10.71 5.77
C LEU A 135 -7.88 -9.59 6.51
N ALA A 136 -7.17 -9.95 7.57
CA ALA A 136 -6.33 -9.04 8.35
C ALA A 136 -5.12 -9.77 8.94
N ILE A 137 -4.07 -9.03 9.25
CA ILE A 137 -2.90 -9.54 9.96
C ILE A 137 -3.30 -9.87 11.42
N VAL A 138 -2.92 -11.05 11.89
CA VAL A 138 -3.10 -11.47 13.29
C VAL A 138 -2.04 -10.80 14.15
N ASP A 139 -2.46 -9.95 15.08
CA ASP A 139 -1.58 -9.09 15.89
C ASP A 139 -0.43 -9.85 16.58
N GLY A 140 -0.74 -10.95 17.27
CA GLY A 140 0.25 -11.75 17.97
C GLY A 140 1.25 -12.52 17.09
N THR A 141 1.19 -12.38 15.77
CA THR A 141 2.08 -13.07 14.82
C THR A 141 3.01 -12.12 14.06
N VAL A 142 2.91 -10.81 14.32
CA VAL A 142 3.78 -9.82 13.66
C VAL A 142 5.24 -10.05 14.08
N PRO A 143 6.15 -10.30 13.12
CA PRO A 143 7.55 -10.57 13.43
C PRO A 143 8.30 -9.30 13.85
N GLU A 144 9.50 -9.47 14.40
CA GLU A 144 10.31 -8.33 14.89
C GLU A 144 10.76 -7.38 13.76
N GLU A 145 10.83 -7.86 12.55
CA GLU A 145 11.19 -7.09 11.35
C GLU A 145 10.11 -6.08 10.95
N LEU A 146 8.87 -6.30 11.38
CA LEU A 146 7.74 -5.39 11.11
C LEU A 146 7.37 -4.55 12.33
N THR A 147 7.16 -3.27 12.11
CA THR A 147 6.51 -2.36 13.06
C THR A 147 5.08 -2.10 12.62
N VAL A 148 4.14 -2.22 13.55
CA VAL A 148 2.75 -1.79 13.31
C VAL A 148 2.67 -0.29 13.48
N THR A 149 2.29 0.41 12.42
CA THR A 149 2.31 1.88 12.35
C THR A 149 0.92 2.52 12.42
N ALA A 150 -0.14 1.72 12.22
CA ALA A 150 -1.51 2.22 12.32
C ALA A 150 -2.49 1.11 12.75
N ARG A 151 -3.54 1.51 13.49
CA ARG A 151 -4.61 0.62 13.98
C ARG A 151 -5.97 1.33 13.97
N THR A 152 -7.03 0.52 13.87
CA THR A 152 -8.37 1.01 14.24
C THR A 152 -8.52 1.09 15.77
N GLY A 153 -9.51 1.83 16.26
CA GLY A 153 -9.85 1.83 17.70
C GLY A 153 -10.22 0.44 18.25
N GLY A 154 -10.60 -0.51 17.39
CA GLY A 154 -10.82 -1.93 17.74
C GLY A 154 -9.55 -2.79 17.68
N GLY A 155 -8.38 -2.22 17.45
CA GLY A 155 -7.09 -2.91 17.47
C GLY A 155 -6.68 -3.58 16.14
N VAL A 156 -7.50 -3.53 15.09
CA VAL A 156 -7.15 -4.12 13.79
C VAL A 156 -5.95 -3.39 13.19
N ILE A 157 -4.94 -4.14 12.76
CA ILE A 157 -3.74 -3.58 12.12
C ILE A 157 -4.12 -2.95 10.78
N MET A 158 -3.80 -1.67 10.62
CA MET A 158 -4.10 -0.87 9.44
C MET A 158 -2.85 -0.37 8.70
N GLY A 159 -1.70 -0.40 9.34
CA GLY A 159 -0.42 -0.04 8.75
C GLY A 159 0.72 -0.86 9.32
N VAL A 160 1.68 -1.20 8.46
CA VAL A 160 2.96 -1.83 8.84
C VAL A 160 4.11 -1.19 8.09
N GLN A 161 5.28 -1.23 8.68
CA GLN A 161 6.54 -0.79 8.07
C GLN A 161 7.65 -1.76 8.45
N HIS A 162 8.49 -2.11 7.49
CA HIS A 162 9.75 -2.83 7.78
C HIS A 162 10.69 -1.93 8.56
N ARG A 163 11.40 -2.47 9.57
CA ARG A 163 12.27 -1.67 10.45
C ARG A 163 13.47 -1.09 9.74
N ASP A 164 14.08 -1.88 8.86
CA ASP A 164 15.39 -1.58 8.28
C ASP A 164 15.32 -1.27 6.78
N HIS A 165 14.21 -1.63 6.09
CA HIS A 165 14.04 -1.46 4.64
C HIS A 165 12.84 -0.57 4.31
N PRO A 166 12.84 0.11 3.15
CA PRO A 166 11.77 1.04 2.75
C PRO A 166 10.52 0.30 2.25
N VAL A 167 9.97 -0.60 3.06
CA VAL A 167 8.79 -1.41 2.77
C VAL A 167 7.64 -1.01 3.69
N TYR A 168 6.54 -0.59 3.09
CA TYR A 168 5.37 -0.03 3.76
C TYR A 168 4.10 -0.74 3.31
N GLY A 169 3.15 -0.93 4.22
CA GLY A 169 1.87 -1.54 3.90
C GLY A 169 0.71 -0.87 4.60
N VAL A 170 -0.41 -0.70 3.89
CA VAL A 170 -1.68 -0.22 4.43
C VAL A 170 -2.82 -1.17 4.10
N GLN A 171 -3.66 -1.50 5.09
CA GLN A 171 -4.78 -2.40 4.92
C GLN A 171 -5.99 -1.72 4.26
N PHE A 172 -6.11 -0.43 4.42
CA PHE A 172 -7.16 0.40 3.83
C PHE A 172 -6.78 0.84 2.41
N HIS A 173 -7.71 1.52 1.73
CA HIS A 173 -7.56 2.01 0.37
C HIS A 173 -7.27 3.51 0.37
N PRO A 174 -6.02 3.95 0.20
CA PRO A 174 -5.66 5.38 0.16
C PRO A 174 -6.28 6.12 -1.03
N GLU A 175 -6.58 5.40 -2.13
CA GLU A 175 -7.20 5.93 -3.33
C GLU A 175 -8.71 6.12 -3.22
N SER A 176 -9.33 5.62 -2.14
CA SER A 176 -10.77 5.74 -1.95
C SER A 176 -11.18 7.17 -1.58
N VAL A 177 -12.29 7.62 -2.16
CA VAL A 177 -12.83 8.99 -2.00
C VAL A 177 -13.04 9.38 -0.52
N LEU A 178 -13.39 8.43 0.33
CA LEU A 178 -13.64 8.68 1.75
C LEU A 178 -12.40 8.46 2.63
N THR A 179 -11.23 8.17 2.05
CA THR A 179 -9.98 8.08 2.81
C THR A 179 -9.32 9.44 2.87
N GLU A 180 -9.11 9.95 4.08
CA GLU A 180 -8.41 11.21 4.32
C GLU A 180 -6.90 11.03 4.13
N GLY A 181 -6.23 12.01 3.54
CA GLY A 181 -4.78 12.03 3.39
C GLY A 181 -4.20 11.03 2.38
N GLY A 182 -5.01 10.41 1.52
CA GLY A 182 -4.55 9.37 0.59
C GLY A 182 -3.43 9.84 -0.35
N TYR A 183 -3.57 11.02 -0.98
CA TYR A 183 -2.50 11.60 -1.80
C TYR A 183 -1.24 11.89 -1.00
N ARG A 184 -1.39 12.34 0.25
CA ARG A 184 -0.25 12.61 1.14
C ARG A 184 0.54 11.35 1.44
N MET A 185 -0.14 10.23 1.76
CA MET A 185 0.51 8.93 2.01
C MET A 185 1.26 8.44 0.78
N VAL A 186 0.64 8.48 -0.40
CA VAL A 186 1.30 8.10 -1.65
C VAL A 186 2.48 9.03 -1.96
N GLY A 187 2.34 10.34 -1.70
CA GLY A 187 3.43 11.32 -1.83
C GLY A 187 4.60 11.03 -0.91
N ASN A 188 4.32 10.74 0.37
CA ASN A 188 5.34 10.38 1.35
C ASN A 188 6.14 9.13 0.89
N TRP A 189 5.45 8.11 0.38
CA TRP A 189 6.11 6.92 -0.15
C TRP A 189 6.94 7.24 -1.41
N LEU A 190 6.42 8.03 -2.34
CA LEU A 190 7.14 8.39 -3.57
C LEU A 190 8.42 9.19 -3.30
N GLU A 191 8.47 9.97 -2.22
CA GLU A 191 9.72 10.62 -1.80
C GLU A 191 10.76 9.60 -1.34
N THR A 192 10.36 8.51 -0.71
CA THR A 192 11.31 7.40 -0.41
C THR A 192 11.81 6.72 -1.67
N ALA A 193 11.03 6.74 -2.75
CA ALA A 193 11.42 6.27 -4.09
C ALA A 193 12.19 7.33 -4.92
N GLY A 194 12.62 8.42 -4.29
CA GLY A 194 13.43 9.45 -4.93
C GLY A 194 12.66 10.46 -5.79
N LEU A 195 11.34 10.57 -5.63
CA LEU A 195 10.54 11.58 -6.33
C LEU A 195 10.43 12.86 -5.49
N ASP A 196 11.45 13.70 -5.54
CA ASP A 196 11.47 14.98 -4.83
C ASP A 196 10.23 15.83 -5.13
N GLY A 197 9.64 16.42 -4.08
CA GLY A 197 8.48 17.31 -4.16
C GLY A 197 7.14 16.58 -4.40
N ALA A 198 7.08 15.26 -4.23
CA ALA A 198 5.82 14.52 -4.32
C ALA A 198 4.85 14.94 -3.20
N VAL A 199 5.35 15.22 -2.02
CA VAL A 199 4.58 15.71 -0.88
C VAL A 199 3.98 17.08 -1.15
N GLU A 200 4.76 18.03 -1.71
CA GLU A 200 4.25 19.35 -2.08
C GLU A 200 3.17 19.26 -3.16
N ARG A 201 3.35 18.34 -4.12
CA ARG A 201 2.31 18.11 -5.16
C ARG A 201 1.06 17.47 -4.60
N ALA A 202 1.15 16.71 -3.52
CA ALA A 202 -0.01 16.15 -2.82
C ALA A 202 -0.85 17.24 -2.12
N ASP A 203 -0.22 18.36 -1.73
CA ASP A 203 -0.93 19.46 -1.09
C ASP A 203 -1.92 20.09 -2.07
N GLY A 204 -3.20 20.08 -1.68
CA GLY A 204 -4.30 20.59 -2.51
C GLY A 204 -4.88 19.55 -3.49
N LEU A 205 -4.33 18.34 -3.59
CA LEU A 205 -4.98 17.23 -4.25
C LEU A 205 -5.91 16.50 -3.28
N GLY A 206 -7.06 16.13 -3.78
CA GLY A 206 -8.05 15.33 -3.07
C GLY A 206 -8.84 14.48 -4.06
N PRO A 207 -9.48 13.40 -3.59
CA PRO A 207 -10.34 12.61 -4.43
C PRO A 207 -11.39 13.50 -5.12
N LEU A 208 -11.62 13.28 -6.42
CA LEU A 208 -12.66 13.99 -7.16
C LEU A 208 -14.04 13.55 -6.64
N ILE A 209 -14.56 14.27 -5.67
CA ILE A 209 -15.95 14.12 -5.25
C ILE A 209 -16.78 14.74 -6.35
N ALA A 210 -17.54 13.93 -7.10
CA ALA A 210 -18.54 14.45 -8.01
C ALA A 210 -19.49 15.35 -7.17
N ALA A 211 -19.42 16.65 -7.40
CA ALA A 211 -20.34 17.58 -6.77
C ALA A 211 -21.76 17.17 -7.21
N HIS A 212 -22.51 16.55 -6.33
CA HIS A 212 -23.95 16.42 -6.52
C HIS A 212 -24.52 17.83 -6.57
N ARG A 213 -24.74 18.34 -7.79
CA ARG A 213 -25.60 19.50 -7.98
C ARG A 213 -27.00 19.05 -7.61
N GLY A 214 -27.45 19.46 -6.42
CA GLY A 214 -28.84 19.34 -6.01
C GLY A 214 -29.74 20.22 -6.87
#